data_6c5306fed67026150ff1e59e5026511c
#
_entry.id   6c5306fed67026150ff1e59e5026511c
#
_cell.length_a   1.000
_cell.length_b   1.000
_cell.length_c   1.000
_cell.angle_alpha   90.00
_cell.angle_beta   90.00
_cell.angle_gamma   90.00
#
_symmetry.space_group_name_H-M   'P 1'
#
loop_
_entity.id
_entity.type
_entity.pdbx_description
1 polymer ?
#
loop_
_entity_poly.entity_id
_entity_poly.type
_entity_poly.pdbx_seq_one_letter_code
_entity_poly.pdbx_strand_id
1 'polypeptide(L)' 'MNDAYLTRCVVDPLKRKIYMYSSEGDEKTVDCETVDQFMNMLLFVRYTAGDEVLSYVNRL' A
#
# COMPACT_ATOMS: atom_id res chain seq x y z
N MET A 1 24.16 -5.96 -0.05
CA MET A 1 22.93 -6.00 0.69
C MET A 1 21.90 -5.06 0.10
N ASN A 2 20.69 -5.49 0.03
CA ASN A 2 19.68 -4.77 -0.67
C ASN A 2 18.82 -3.96 0.28
N ASP A 3 18.80 -2.66 0.11
CA ASP A 3 18.08 -1.77 1.01
C ASP A 3 16.83 -1.21 0.35
N ALA A 4 16.11 -2.08 -0.38
CA ALA A 4 14.89 -1.66 -1.03
C ALA A 4 13.88 -1.17 0.01
N TYR A 5 13.18 -0.13 -0.31
CA TYR A 5 12.16 0.43 0.56
C TYR A 5 10.97 0.88 -0.27
N LEU A 6 9.84 1.07 0.39
CA LEU A 6 8.64 1.52 -0.29
C LEU A 6 8.77 3.00 -0.65
N THR A 7 8.60 3.29 -1.92
CA THR A 7 8.60 4.68 -2.39
C THR A 7 7.20 5.20 -2.57
N ARG A 8 6.24 4.30 -2.79
CA ARG A 8 4.86 4.70 -3.03
C ARG A 8 3.93 3.55 -2.70
N CYS A 9 2.78 3.87 -2.17
CA CYS A 9 1.76 2.89 -1.87
C CYS A 9 0.42 3.50 -2.24
N VAL A 10 -0.26 2.91 -3.22
CA VAL A 10 -1.53 3.40 -3.70
C VAL A 10 -2.64 2.53 -3.12
N VAL A 11 -3.60 3.16 -2.47
CA VAL A 11 -4.68 2.46 -1.79
C VAL A 11 -5.98 2.66 -2.57
N ASP A 12 -6.64 1.56 -2.90
CA ASP A 12 -7.93 1.58 -3.59
C ASP A 12 -8.99 1.02 -2.64
N PRO A 13 -9.71 1.89 -1.91
CA PRO A 13 -10.68 1.41 -0.92
C PRO A 13 -11.86 0.67 -1.53
N LEU A 14 -12.26 1.03 -2.74
CA LEU A 14 -13.42 0.38 -3.37
C LEU A 14 -13.13 -1.06 -3.73
N LYS A 15 -11.90 -1.33 -4.17
CA LYS A 15 -11.52 -2.68 -4.55
C LYS A 15 -10.79 -3.41 -3.44
N ARG A 16 -10.54 -2.75 -2.34
CA ARG A 16 -9.79 -3.30 -1.21
C ARG A 16 -8.44 -3.83 -1.66
N LYS A 17 -7.75 -3.03 -2.47
CA LYS A 17 -6.44 -3.38 -3.00
C LYS A 17 -5.42 -2.33 -2.59
N ILE A 18 -4.19 -2.79 -2.41
CA ILE A 18 -3.07 -1.90 -2.09
C ILE A 18 -1.95 -2.23 -3.05
N TYR A 19 -1.50 -1.22 -3.79
CA TYR A 19 -0.42 -1.36 -4.76
C TYR A 19 0.83 -0.75 -4.16
N MET A 20 1.89 -1.55 -4.05
CA MET A 20 3.13 -1.12 -3.42
C MET A 20 4.25 -1.08 -4.45
N TYR A 21 5.02 0.00 -4.42
CA TYR A 21 6.14 0.20 -5.33
C TYR A 21 7.40 0.39 -4.51
N SER A 22 8.48 -0.24 -4.93
CA SER A 22 9.74 -0.17 -4.21
C SER A 22 10.73 0.74 -4.92
N SER A 23 11.80 1.08 -4.20
CA SER A 23 12.86 1.91 -4.74
C SER A 23 13.59 1.24 -5.89
N GLU A 24 13.43 -0.06 -6.04
CA GLU A 24 14.08 -0.81 -7.10
C GLU A 24 13.19 -1.05 -8.30
N GLY A 25 12.00 -0.48 -8.29
CA GLY A 25 11.10 -0.62 -9.42
C GLY A 25 10.16 -1.81 -9.34
N ASP A 26 10.20 -2.55 -8.25
CA ASP A 26 9.28 -3.67 -8.07
C ASP A 26 7.90 -3.17 -7.72
N GLU A 27 6.91 -3.93 -8.14
CA GLU A 27 5.52 -3.62 -7.85
C GLU A 27 4.83 -4.85 -7.30
N LYS A 28 4.04 -4.65 -6.25
CA LYS A 28 3.30 -5.75 -5.64
C LYS A 28 1.88 -5.27 -5.33
N THR A 29 0.90 -6.12 -5.65
CA THR A 29 -0.49 -5.83 -5.36
C THR A 29 -0.98 -6.77 -4.27
N VAL A 30 -1.62 -6.20 -3.26
CA VAL A 30 -2.22 -6.97 -2.18
C VAL A 30 -3.72 -6.85 -2.30
N ASP A 31 -4.39 -8.01 -2.43
CA ASP A 31 -5.85 -8.10 -2.42
C ASP A 31 -6.32 -8.49 -1.04
N CYS A 32 -7.23 -7.72 -0.48
CA CYS A 32 -7.79 -8.02 0.83
C CYS A 32 -9.22 -8.50 0.65
N GLU A 33 -9.53 -9.63 1.25
CA GLU A 33 -10.86 -10.24 1.08
C GLU A 33 -11.92 -9.58 1.93
N THR A 34 -11.51 -9.02 3.06
CA THR A 34 -12.44 -8.38 3.97
C THR A 34 -11.99 -6.97 4.29
N VAL A 35 -12.94 -6.18 4.79
CA VAL A 35 -12.62 -4.81 5.21
C VAL A 35 -11.62 -4.83 6.36
N ASP A 36 -11.78 -5.80 7.28
CA ASP A 36 -10.85 -5.90 8.41
C ASP A 36 -9.43 -6.14 7.95
N GLN A 37 -9.25 -7.05 6.99
CA GLN A 37 -7.92 -7.30 6.44
C GLN A 37 -7.37 -6.04 5.78
N PHE A 38 -8.21 -5.35 5.04
CA PHE A 38 -7.81 -4.13 4.36
C PHE A 38 -7.35 -3.07 5.35
N MET A 39 -8.11 -2.87 6.41
CA MET A 39 -7.75 -1.87 7.43
C MET A 39 -6.47 -2.25 8.15
N ASN A 40 -6.32 -3.53 8.48
CA ASN A 40 -5.11 -4.00 9.15
C ASN A 40 -3.88 -3.79 8.27
N MET A 41 -4.00 -4.09 7.00
CA MET A 41 -2.89 -3.92 6.08
C MET A 41 -2.54 -2.44 5.90
N LEU A 42 -3.56 -1.60 5.83
CA LEU A 42 -3.35 -0.17 5.71
C LEU A 42 -2.61 0.38 6.92
N LEU A 43 -3.01 -0.03 8.12
CA LEU A 43 -2.32 0.39 9.33
C LEU A 43 -0.89 -0.10 9.35
N PHE A 44 -0.67 -1.32 8.93
CA PHE A 44 0.68 -1.88 8.88
C PHE A 44 1.58 -1.05 7.98
N VAL A 45 1.08 -0.68 6.81
CA VAL A 45 1.87 0.12 5.87
C VAL A 45 2.15 1.51 6.45
N ARG A 46 1.16 2.10 7.10
CA ARG A 46 1.34 3.43 7.70
C ARG A 46 2.41 3.41 8.78
N TYR A 47 2.39 2.38 9.62
CA TYR A 47 3.39 2.28 10.68
C TYR A 47 4.77 1.94 10.16
N THR A 48 4.84 1.17 9.10
CA THR A 48 6.12 0.71 8.56
C THR A 48 6.76 1.72 7.64
N ALA A 49 5.98 2.30 6.73
CA ALA A 49 6.53 3.17 5.70
C ALA A 49 6.17 4.64 5.91
N GLY A 50 5.18 4.93 6.76
CA GLY A 50 4.77 6.30 7.02
C GLY A 50 3.69 6.77 6.07
N ASP A 51 3.05 7.88 6.45
CA ASP A 51 1.95 8.44 5.66
C ASP A 51 2.41 9.05 4.35
N GLU A 52 3.67 9.40 4.26
CA GLU A 52 4.18 10.13 3.11
C GLU A 52 4.15 9.32 1.83
N VAL A 53 4.23 7.99 1.95
CA VAL A 53 4.22 7.13 0.77
C VAL A 53 2.82 6.71 0.39
N LEU A 54 1.83 7.01 1.22
CA LEU A 54 0.45 6.59 0.96
C LEU A 54 -0.25 7.56 0.03
N SER A 55 -0.93 7.02 -0.96
CA SER A 55 -1.80 7.76 -1.86
C SER A 55 -3.09 6.98 -2.01
N TYR A 56 -4.20 7.69 -2.11
CA TYR A 56 -5.49 7.05 -2.27
C TYR A 56 -6.02 7.29 -3.66
N VAL A 57 -6.60 6.25 -4.24
CA VAL A 57 -7.28 6.41 -5.51
C VAL A 57 -8.50 7.29 -5.27
N ASN A 58 -8.57 8.38 -6.01
CA ASN A 58 -9.66 9.33 -5.87
C ASN A 58 -10.68 9.08 -6.97
N ARG A 59 -11.84 8.61 -6.58
CA ARG A 59 -12.89 8.29 -7.55
C ARG A 59 -14.09 9.18 -7.31
N LEU A 60 -14.23 10.13 -8.16
CA LEU A 60 -15.35 11.04 -8.09
C LEU A 60 -16.32 10.84 -9.25
#